data_23c4baebf2bea347c61680ba9fde72de
#
_entry.id   23c4baebf2bea347c61680ba9fde72de
#
_cell.length_a   1.000
_cell.length_b   1.000
_cell.length_c   1.000
_cell.angle_alpha   90.00
_cell.angle_beta   90.00
_cell.angle_gamma   90.00
#
_symmetry.space_group_name_H-M   'P 1'
#
loop_
_entity.id
_entity.type
_entity.pdbx_description
1 polymer ?
#
loop_
_entity_poly.entity_id
_entity_poly.type
_entity_poly.pdbx_seq_one_letter_code
_entity_poly.pdbx_strand_id
1 'polypeptide(L)'
;MSPILRRDIMGFDLSLVGKASSPTTLEYTWKDVVLYALGVGAKAGELEYLYERYGPKVLPSFAVVSKFPPMLALLAETGGNLAMVVHGSERVTIHAPLAPSGKLITRVTIRGIYDMKRLAQVLVDTRAENGAGHLVAETTSSILFRGAGAFGGQPPPKEAPPVEKPKDTPPAFSVQEAITAEQALLYRLSGDLNPLHADPDFARTVGFERGPILHGLCTFGFMVRHVAKAVCGGDATRLRAFEAQFRRPVWPGETLVTHGWLVRPDAVALEVRVKERDEVVIAGAWAIIA
;
A
#
# COMPACT_ATOMS: atom_id res chain seq x y z
N MET A 1 25.39 -41.61 14.36
CA MET A 1 25.56 -40.15 14.17
C MET A 1 24.85 -39.78 12.88
N SER A 2 23.63 -39.25 13.01
CA SER A 2 22.85 -38.79 11.84
C SER A 2 23.42 -37.45 11.34
N PRO A 3 23.55 -37.25 10.03
CA PRO A 3 23.92 -35.95 9.49
C PRO A 3 22.74 -35.01 9.66
N ILE A 4 22.94 -34.02 10.48
CA ILE A 4 22.05 -32.84 10.57
C ILE A 4 22.02 -32.23 9.16
N LEU A 5 20.88 -32.34 8.50
CA LEU A 5 20.55 -31.60 7.28
C LEU A 5 20.82 -30.11 7.56
N ARG A 6 21.90 -29.58 7.00
CA ARG A 6 22.08 -28.14 6.85
C ARG A 6 20.84 -27.65 6.09
N ARG A 7 19.94 -26.94 6.79
CA ARG A 7 18.99 -26.08 6.10
C ARG A 7 19.84 -25.15 5.24
N ASP A 8 19.74 -25.29 3.94
CA ASP A 8 20.20 -24.26 3.03
C ASP A 8 19.48 -22.97 3.45
N ILE A 9 20.21 -22.12 4.16
CA ILE A 9 19.78 -20.74 4.42
C ILE A 9 19.86 -20.09 3.03
N MET A 10 18.76 -20.10 2.30
CA MET A 10 18.63 -19.30 1.07
C MET A 10 18.81 -17.85 1.52
N GLY A 11 20.02 -17.34 1.40
CA GLY A 11 20.37 -15.95 1.71
C GLY A 11 19.77 -15.04 0.65
N PHE A 12 19.33 -13.86 1.08
CA PHE A 12 18.98 -12.80 0.12
C PHE A 12 20.19 -12.40 -0.70
N ASP A 13 19.99 -12.16 -1.99
CA ASP A 13 21.01 -11.59 -2.85
C ASP A 13 21.15 -10.08 -2.58
N LEU A 14 22.10 -9.73 -1.72
CA LEU A 14 22.36 -8.34 -1.33
C LEU A 14 22.98 -7.51 -2.48
N SER A 15 23.48 -8.15 -3.55
CA SER A 15 24.00 -7.44 -4.73
C SER A 15 22.91 -6.70 -5.51
N LEU A 16 21.64 -7.01 -5.24
CA LEU A 16 20.48 -6.34 -5.84
C LEU A 16 20.18 -4.96 -5.24
N VAL A 17 20.82 -4.60 -4.12
CA VAL A 17 20.66 -3.26 -3.54
C VAL A 17 21.20 -2.22 -4.53
N GLY A 18 20.38 -1.24 -4.85
CA GLY A 18 20.66 -0.25 -5.89
C GLY A 18 20.26 -0.68 -7.31
N LYS A 19 19.90 -1.96 -7.52
CA LYS A 19 19.43 -2.43 -8.82
C LYS A 19 18.05 -1.84 -9.12
N ALA A 20 17.96 -1.20 -10.29
CA ALA A 20 16.70 -0.72 -10.86
C ALA A 20 16.16 -1.72 -11.90
N SER A 21 14.83 -1.86 -11.95
CA SER A 21 14.16 -2.59 -13.03
C SER A 21 14.32 -1.86 -14.37
N SER A 22 14.13 -2.58 -15.48
CA SER A 22 13.76 -1.92 -16.73
C SER A 22 12.45 -1.14 -16.55
N PRO A 23 12.24 -0.03 -17.26
CA PRO A 23 10.98 0.69 -17.18
C PRO A 23 9.84 -0.18 -17.70
N THR A 24 8.71 -0.16 -17.01
CA THR A 24 7.46 -0.78 -17.45
C THR A 24 6.42 0.30 -17.73
N THR A 25 5.57 0.08 -18.72
CA THR A 25 4.52 1.03 -19.07
C THR A 25 3.16 0.45 -18.73
N LEU A 26 2.40 1.16 -17.90
CA LEU A 26 0.97 0.95 -17.69
C LEU A 26 0.21 1.96 -18.54
N GLU A 27 -0.52 1.50 -19.54
CA GLU A 27 -1.55 2.32 -20.21
C GLU A 27 -2.87 2.14 -19.46
N TYR A 28 -3.52 3.24 -19.15
CA TYR A 28 -4.77 3.22 -18.39
C TYR A 28 -5.76 4.25 -18.93
N THR A 29 -7.02 3.98 -18.69
CA THR A 29 -8.15 4.79 -19.12
C THR A 29 -8.95 5.28 -17.92
N TRP A 30 -9.92 6.14 -18.14
CA TRP A 30 -10.84 6.58 -17.09
C TRP A 30 -11.59 5.38 -16.44
N LYS A 31 -11.79 4.27 -17.18
CA LYS A 31 -12.43 3.05 -16.61
C LYS A 31 -11.58 2.41 -15.53
N ASP A 32 -10.26 2.38 -15.72
CA ASP A 32 -9.33 1.83 -14.74
C ASP A 32 -9.29 2.69 -13.47
N VAL A 33 -9.36 4.02 -13.64
CA VAL A 33 -9.43 4.98 -12.54
C VAL A 33 -10.72 4.83 -11.75
N VAL A 34 -11.87 4.70 -12.42
CA VAL A 34 -13.18 4.45 -11.79
C VAL A 34 -13.18 3.09 -11.09
N LEU A 35 -12.66 2.04 -11.75
CA LEU A 35 -12.54 0.71 -11.16
C LEU A 35 -11.72 0.75 -9.87
N TYR A 36 -10.58 1.46 -9.87
CA TYR A 36 -9.77 1.66 -8.67
C TYR A 36 -10.55 2.40 -7.58
N ALA A 37 -11.24 3.49 -7.93
CA ALA A 37 -12.04 4.26 -6.98
C ALA A 37 -13.11 3.39 -6.31
N LEU A 38 -13.84 2.58 -7.09
CA LEU A 38 -14.79 1.57 -6.57
C LEU A 38 -14.07 0.52 -5.73
N GLY A 39 -12.89 0.07 -6.18
CA GLY A 39 -12.03 -0.89 -5.49
C GLY A 39 -11.59 -0.43 -4.10
N VAL A 40 -11.45 0.87 -3.89
CA VAL A 40 -11.15 1.47 -2.57
C VAL A 40 -12.39 2.09 -1.92
N GLY A 41 -13.59 1.65 -2.32
CA GLY A 41 -14.85 1.89 -1.63
C GLY A 41 -15.57 3.19 -2.01
N ALA A 42 -15.26 3.86 -3.12
CA ALA A 42 -16.00 5.04 -3.55
C ALA A 42 -17.50 4.74 -3.71
N LYS A 43 -18.36 5.66 -3.27
CA LYS A 43 -19.82 5.50 -3.21
C LYS A 43 -20.51 6.36 -4.27
N ALA A 44 -21.76 6.05 -4.56
CA ALA A 44 -22.58 6.75 -5.55
C ALA A 44 -22.65 8.28 -5.37
N GLY A 45 -22.39 8.79 -4.18
CA GLY A 45 -22.33 10.24 -3.91
C GLY A 45 -21.00 10.90 -4.29
N GLU A 46 -19.97 10.12 -4.67
CA GLU A 46 -18.61 10.60 -4.99
C GLU A 46 -18.41 10.61 -6.52
N LEU A 47 -19.33 11.26 -7.25
CA LEU A 47 -19.38 11.25 -8.70
C LEU A 47 -18.14 11.87 -9.36
N GLU A 48 -17.41 12.75 -8.67
CA GLU A 48 -16.14 13.30 -9.14
C GLU A 48 -15.05 12.25 -9.37
N TYR A 49 -15.15 11.07 -8.71
CA TYR A 49 -14.27 9.94 -8.91
C TYR A 49 -14.85 8.83 -9.78
N LEU A 50 -16.19 8.84 -10.03
CA LEU A 50 -16.89 7.71 -10.62
C LEU A 50 -17.53 8.01 -11.97
N TYR A 51 -17.76 9.29 -12.30
CA TYR A 51 -18.50 9.64 -13.50
C TYR A 51 -17.62 10.42 -14.47
N GLU A 52 -17.47 9.91 -15.68
CA GLU A 52 -16.60 10.44 -16.74
C GLU A 52 -16.93 11.89 -17.13
N ARG A 53 -18.19 12.33 -16.98
CA ARG A 53 -18.59 13.72 -17.22
C ARG A 53 -17.86 14.72 -16.32
N TYR A 54 -17.42 14.30 -15.12
CA TYR A 54 -16.69 15.13 -14.17
C TYR A 54 -15.17 14.92 -14.20
N GLY A 55 -14.66 14.11 -15.16
CA GLY A 55 -13.23 13.92 -15.33
C GLY A 55 -12.85 12.49 -15.63
N PRO A 56 -13.01 11.47 -14.76
CA PRO A 56 -13.08 11.54 -13.30
C PRO A 56 -11.77 12.05 -12.67
N LYS A 57 -11.84 12.60 -11.48
CA LYS A 57 -10.64 12.87 -10.67
C LYS A 57 -9.97 11.55 -10.29
N VAL A 58 -8.63 11.54 -10.26
CA VAL A 58 -7.86 10.36 -9.90
C VAL A 58 -7.48 10.43 -8.41
N LEU A 59 -7.82 9.40 -7.66
CA LEU A 59 -7.35 9.25 -6.29
C LEU A 59 -5.80 9.12 -6.31
N PRO A 60 -5.05 9.90 -5.51
CA PRO A 60 -3.58 9.87 -5.55
C PRO A 60 -3.00 8.51 -5.17
N SER A 61 -3.73 7.69 -4.40
CA SER A 61 -3.37 6.31 -4.11
C SER A 61 -3.37 5.39 -5.33
N PHE A 62 -3.97 5.78 -6.48
CA PHE A 62 -3.86 5.05 -7.76
C PHE A 62 -2.39 4.91 -8.23
N ALA A 63 -1.51 5.81 -7.81
CA ALA A 63 -0.08 5.75 -8.13
C ALA A 63 0.59 4.40 -7.80
N VAL A 64 0.03 3.63 -6.84
CA VAL A 64 0.57 2.32 -6.46
C VAL A 64 0.31 1.23 -7.50
N VAL A 65 -0.63 1.44 -8.45
CA VAL A 65 -1.07 0.39 -9.38
C VAL A 65 0.04 0.01 -10.37
N SER A 66 0.77 0.99 -10.90
CA SER A 66 1.77 0.77 -11.95
C SER A 66 3.02 0.02 -11.51
N LYS A 67 3.26 -0.09 -10.21
CA LYS A 67 4.49 -0.70 -9.67
C LYS A 67 4.43 -2.22 -9.51
N PHE A 68 3.24 -2.84 -9.47
CA PHE A 68 3.12 -4.26 -9.13
C PHE A 68 3.92 -5.19 -10.02
N PRO A 69 3.78 -5.19 -11.37
CA PRO A 69 4.52 -6.11 -12.20
C PRO A 69 6.05 -5.97 -12.06
N PRO A 70 6.66 -4.77 -12.18
CA PRO A 70 8.11 -4.64 -12.06
C PRO A 70 8.61 -4.91 -10.63
N MET A 71 7.83 -4.59 -9.59
CA MET A 71 8.20 -4.89 -8.21
C MET A 71 8.22 -6.38 -7.93
N LEU A 72 7.19 -7.14 -8.36
CA LEU A 72 7.15 -8.58 -8.18
C LEU A 72 8.29 -9.27 -8.93
N ALA A 73 8.60 -8.85 -10.16
CA ALA A 73 9.72 -9.39 -10.92
C ALA A 73 11.05 -9.17 -10.18
N LEU A 74 11.28 -7.96 -9.66
CA LEU A 74 12.51 -7.65 -8.95
C LEU A 74 12.61 -8.35 -7.58
N LEU A 75 11.48 -8.49 -6.87
CA LEU A 75 11.43 -9.25 -5.60
C LEU A 75 11.71 -10.74 -5.82
N ALA A 76 11.28 -11.33 -6.94
CA ALA A 76 11.56 -12.74 -7.27
C ALA A 76 13.07 -13.01 -7.40
N GLU A 77 13.84 -12.02 -7.85
CA GLU A 77 15.30 -12.15 -7.97
C GLU A 77 16.01 -12.16 -6.62
N THR A 78 15.36 -11.65 -5.54
CA THR A 78 16.01 -11.55 -4.21
C THR A 78 16.29 -12.89 -3.55
N GLY A 79 15.76 -14.00 -4.06
CA GLY A 79 15.85 -15.33 -3.44
C GLY A 79 14.83 -15.57 -2.31
N GLY A 80 14.05 -14.58 -1.93
CA GLY A 80 13.02 -14.70 -0.90
C GLY A 80 11.78 -15.47 -1.38
N ASN A 81 11.11 -16.18 -0.47
CA ASN A 81 9.86 -16.90 -0.80
C ASN A 81 8.68 -15.92 -0.92
N LEU A 82 8.23 -15.65 -2.14
CA LEU A 82 7.13 -14.72 -2.41
C LEU A 82 5.79 -15.13 -1.78
N ALA A 83 5.54 -16.41 -1.49
CA ALA A 83 4.35 -16.86 -0.77
C ALA A 83 4.31 -16.41 0.69
N MET A 84 5.48 -16.06 1.26
CA MET A 84 5.61 -15.60 2.64
C MET A 84 5.66 -14.06 2.77
N VAL A 85 5.42 -13.36 1.66
CA VAL A 85 5.46 -11.89 1.63
C VAL A 85 4.22 -11.28 2.26
N VAL A 86 4.44 -10.21 3.04
CA VAL A 86 3.40 -9.29 3.46
C VAL A 86 3.87 -7.86 3.27
N HIS A 87 2.95 -6.97 2.96
CA HIS A 87 3.22 -5.54 2.81
C HIS A 87 3.34 -4.90 4.21
N GLY A 88 4.50 -4.33 4.52
CA GLY A 88 4.77 -3.72 5.84
C GLY A 88 4.37 -2.26 5.92
N SER A 89 4.69 -1.47 4.89
CA SER A 89 4.29 -0.06 4.79
C SER A 89 4.30 0.43 3.34
N GLU A 90 3.55 1.50 3.12
CA GLU A 90 3.51 2.21 1.85
C GLU A 90 3.56 3.71 2.08
N ARG A 91 4.49 4.40 1.42
CA ARG A 91 4.56 5.85 1.30
C ARG A 91 4.34 6.25 -0.15
N VAL A 92 3.55 7.28 -0.36
CA VAL A 92 3.31 7.88 -1.68
C VAL A 92 3.58 9.38 -1.61
N THR A 93 4.30 9.90 -2.60
CA THR A 93 4.49 11.34 -2.83
C THR A 93 3.99 11.69 -4.22
N ILE A 94 3.14 12.71 -4.32
CA ILE A 94 2.54 13.18 -5.57
C ILE A 94 3.20 14.49 -5.98
N HIS A 95 3.85 14.48 -7.15
CA HIS A 95 4.53 15.65 -7.73
C HIS A 95 3.62 16.41 -8.69
N ALA A 96 2.71 15.69 -9.38
CA ALA A 96 1.70 16.28 -10.26
C ALA A 96 0.41 15.44 -10.20
N PRO A 97 -0.76 16.06 -10.41
CA PRO A 97 -2.02 15.34 -10.49
C PRO A 97 -1.97 14.25 -11.57
N LEU A 98 -2.51 13.06 -11.25
CA LEU A 98 -2.67 11.99 -12.20
C LEU A 98 -3.83 12.32 -13.15
N ALA A 99 -3.63 12.16 -14.45
CA ALA A 99 -4.68 12.33 -15.44
C ALA A 99 -5.67 11.17 -15.40
N PRO A 100 -6.95 11.34 -15.84
CA PRO A 100 -7.94 10.26 -15.86
C PRO A 100 -7.63 9.15 -16.88
N SER A 101 -6.73 9.40 -17.80
CA SER A 101 -6.22 8.42 -18.76
C SER A 101 -4.81 8.79 -19.20
N GLY A 102 -4.03 7.81 -19.61
CA GLY A 102 -2.65 8.06 -20.09
C GLY A 102 -1.73 6.88 -19.91
N LYS A 103 -0.46 7.20 -19.70
CA LYS A 103 0.59 6.21 -19.47
C LYS A 103 1.35 6.57 -18.20
N LEU A 104 1.67 5.54 -17.41
CA LEU A 104 2.67 5.62 -16.33
C LEU A 104 3.86 4.76 -16.72
N ILE A 105 5.02 5.39 -16.86
CA ILE A 105 6.30 4.72 -17.11
C ILE A 105 6.98 4.59 -15.76
N THR A 106 7.07 3.35 -15.28
CA THR A 106 7.46 3.05 -13.89
C THR A 106 8.79 2.33 -13.84
N ARG A 107 9.68 2.79 -12.96
CA ARG A 107 10.92 2.12 -12.57
C ARG A 107 10.89 1.81 -11.08
N VAL A 108 11.37 0.63 -10.73
CA VAL A 108 11.43 0.14 -9.35
C VAL A 108 12.87 -0.13 -8.99
N THR A 109 13.30 0.26 -7.80
CA THR A 109 14.68 0.07 -7.31
C THR A 109 14.65 -0.55 -5.93
N ILE A 110 15.47 -1.58 -5.67
CA ILE A 110 15.69 -2.07 -4.32
C ILE A 110 16.57 -1.05 -3.58
N ARG A 111 15.98 -0.32 -2.63
CA ARG A 111 16.72 0.63 -1.79
C ARG A 111 17.61 -0.10 -0.79
N GLY A 112 17.14 -1.22 -0.24
CA GLY A 112 17.87 -1.99 0.75
C GLY A 112 17.19 -3.30 1.11
N ILE A 113 17.99 -4.26 1.60
CA ILE A 113 17.55 -5.55 2.10
C ILE A 113 18.09 -5.67 3.53
N TYR A 114 17.19 -5.80 4.51
CA TYR A 114 17.49 -5.68 5.93
C TYR A 114 17.09 -6.91 6.73
N ASP A 115 17.93 -7.25 7.71
CA ASP A 115 17.67 -8.35 8.63
C ASP A 115 16.91 -7.85 9.88
N MET A 116 15.71 -8.36 10.10
CA MET A 116 14.88 -8.06 11.26
C MET A 116 14.78 -9.27 12.22
N LYS A 117 15.79 -10.16 12.26
CA LYS A 117 15.86 -11.38 13.07
C LYS A 117 14.85 -12.45 12.69
N ARG A 118 13.55 -12.15 12.67
CA ARG A 118 12.46 -13.09 12.28
C ARG A 118 11.97 -12.88 10.87
N LEU A 119 12.22 -11.70 10.31
CA LEU A 119 11.76 -11.24 9.01
C LEU A 119 12.96 -10.72 8.23
N ALA A 120 12.90 -10.79 6.91
CA ALA A 120 13.69 -9.90 6.07
C ALA A 120 12.80 -8.76 5.58
N GLN A 121 13.34 -7.55 5.51
CA GLN A 121 12.68 -6.39 4.93
C GLN A 121 13.38 -5.99 3.65
N VAL A 122 12.64 -5.87 2.57
CA VAL A 122 13.09 -5.26 1.32
C VAL A 122 12.39 -3.92 1.17
N LEU A 123 13.17 -2.84 1.15
CA LEU A 123 12.66 -1.50 0.81
C LEU A 123 12.77 -1.30 -0.69
N VAL A 124 11.65 -0.94 -1.28
CA VAL A 124 11.51 -0.77 -2.73
C VAL A 124 11.03 0.66 -3.02
N ASP A 125 11.83 1.39 -3.78
CA ASP A 125 11.46 2.70 -4.32
C ASP A 125 10.88 2.57 -5.72
N THR A 126 9.89 3.39 -5.99
CA THR A 126 9.28 3.48 -7.31
C THR A 126 9.24 4.93 -7.77
N ARG A 127 9.58 5.16 -9.04
CA ARG A 127 9.38 6.43 -9.74
C ARG A 127 8.43 6.19 -10.89
N ALA A 128 7.36 6.97 -10.96
CA ALA A 128 6.37 6.92 -12.03
C ALA A 128 6.35 8.26 -12.78
N GLU A 129 6.60 8.20 -14.07
CA GLU A 129 6.57 9.33 -15.00
C GLU A 129 5.36 9.20 -15.93
N ASN A 130 4.78 10.31 -16.36
CA ASN A 130 3.73 10.30 -17.37
C ASN A 130 4.31 10.06 -18.78
N GLY A 131 3.45 9.95 -19.81
CA GLY A 131 3.85 9.73 -21.20
C GLY A 131 4.72 10.85 -21.81
N ALA A 132 4.81 12.01 -21.14
CA ALA A 132 5.70 13.11 -21.53
C ALA A 132 7.04 13.10 -20.77
N GLY A 133 7.30 12.11 -19.91
CA GLY A 133 8.51 11.99 -19.12
C GLY A 133 8.55 12.87 -17.86
N HIS A 134 7.42 13.47 -17.46
CA HIS A 134 7.37 14.23 -16.21
C HIS A 134 7.11 13.29 -15.04
N LEU A 135 7.87 13.44 -13.96
CA LEU A 135 7.65 12.73 -12.71
C LEU A 135 6.30 13.12 -12.12
N VAL A 136 5.44 12.13 -11.90
CA VAL A 136 4.08 12.34 -11.32
C VAL A 136 3.95 11.78 -9.93
N ALA A 137 4.62 10.67 -9.63
CA ALA A 137 4.58 10.07 -8.30
C ALA A 137 5.86 9.31 -7.96
N GLU A 138 6.18 9.27 -6.67
CA GLU A 138 7.16 8.36 -6.08
C GLU A 138 6.50 7.56 -4.99
N THR A 139 6.90 6.29 -4.84
CA THR A 139 6.45 5.46 -3.72
C THR A 139 7.63 4.76 -3.06
N THR A 140 7.47 4.46 -1.77
CA THR A 140 8.37 3.57 -1.03
C THR A 140 7.55 2.47 -0.37
N SER A 141 7.84 1.23 -0.75
CA SER A 141 7.19 0.04 -0.19
C SER A 141 8.15 -0.69 0.73
N SER A 142 7.69 -1.04 1.92
CA SER A 142 8.36 -2.00 2.80
C SER A 142 7.74 -3.37 2.60
N ILE A 143 8.48 -4.29 2.04
CA ILE A 143 8.05 -5.68 1.78
C ILE A 143 8.72 -6.59 2.80
N LEU A 144 7.92 -7.33 3.55
CA LEU A 144 8.38 -8.20 4.64
C LEU A 144 8.27 -9.66 4.24
N PHE A 145 9.38 -10.39 4.30
CA PHE A 145 9.44 -11.82 4.08
C PHE A 145 9.40 -12.53 5.43
N ARG A 146 8.29 -13.17 5.75
CA ARG A 146 8.09 -13.89 7.02
C ARG A 146 9.00 -15.11 7.11
N GLY A 147 9.64 -15.31 8.27
CA GLY A 147 10.51 -16.45 8.53
C GLY A 147 11.86 -16.41 7.79
N ALA A 148 12.19 -15.29 7.13
CA ALA A 148 13.39 -15.14 6.31
C ALA A 148 14.45 -14.21 6.93
N GLY A 149 14.39 -13.96 8.24
CA GLY A 149 15.41 -13.20 8.95
C GLY A 149 16.60 -14.06 9.41
N ALA A 150 17.50 -13.46 10.19
CA ALA A 150 18.73 -14.05 10.71
C ALA A 150 19.72 -14.51 9.60
N PHE A 151 19.72 -13.80 8.45
CA PHE A 151 20.68 -14.04 7.36
C PHE A 151 21.99 -13.25 7.51
N GLY A 152 22.13 -12.45 8.61
CA GLY A 152 23.34 -11.67 8.90
C GLY A 152 23.42 -10.31 8.24
N GLY A 153 22.31 -9.83 7.67
CA GLY A 153 22.21 -8.48 7.10
C GLY A 153 22.14 -7.38 8.17
N GLN A 154 22.30 -6.13 7.73
CA GLN A 154 22.11 -4.97 8.62
C GLN A 154 20.64 -4.79 9.01
N PRO A 155 20.34 -4.25 10.20
CA PRO A 155 18.99 -3.86 10.56
C PRO A 155 18.51 -2.66 9.73
N PRO A 156 17.18 -2.47 9.54
CA PRO A 156 16.66 -1.32 8.81
C PRO A 156 17.00 -0.01 9.51
N PRO A 157 17.22 1.08 8.75
CA PRO A 157 17.42 2.40 9.32
C PRO A 157 16.18 2.83 10.10
N LYS A 158 16.38 3.59 11.18
CA LYS A 158 15.29 4.22 11.93
C LYS A 158 15.03 5.60 11.33
N GLU A 159 13.90 5.77 10.70
CA GLU A 159 13.45 7.08 10.21
C GLU A 159 12.34 7.60 11.14
N ALA A 160 12.47 8.84 11.58
CA ALA A 160 11.37 9.49 12.30
C ALA A 160 10.27 9.88 11.30
N PRO A 161 8.99 9.64 11.60
CA PRO A 161 7.92 10.10 10.74
C PRO A 161 7.84 11.63 10.76
N PRO A 162 7.49 12.28 9.64
CA PRO A 162 7.36 13.73 9.58
C PRO A 162 6.17 14.26 10.38
N VAL A 163 5.25 13.38 10.73
CA VAL A 163 4.03 13.67 11.49
C VAL A 163 3.78 12.54 12.48
N GLU A 164 3.70 12.87 13.76
CA GLU A 164 3.42 11.91 14.82
C GLU A 164 2.01 12.11 15.40
N LYS A 165 1.35 11.00 15.74
CA LYS A 165 0.09 11.01 16.46
C LYS A 165 0.31 11.62 17.86
N PRO A 166 -0.43 12.66 18.25
CA PRO A 166 -0.32 13.24 19.57
C PRO A 166 -0.79 12.23 20.64
N LYS A 167 -0.12 12.23 21.78
CA LYS A 167 -0.49 11.40 22.93
C LYS A 167 -1.70 12.00 23.63
N ASP A 168 -2.56 11.13 24.15
CA ASP A 168 -3.72 11.48 25.00
C ASP A 168 -4.63 12.58 24.44
N THR A 169 -4.66 12.70 23.12
CA THR A 169 -5.50 13.67 22.41
C THR A 169 -6.58 12.92 21.64
N PRO A 170 -7.86 13.29 21.76
CA PRO A 170 -8.92 12.69 20.96
C PRO A 170 -8.72 13.04 19.48
N PRO A 171 -9.17 12.18 18.55
CA PRO A 171 -9.07 12.48 17.12
C PRO A 171 -9.95 13.69 16.78
N ALA A 172 -9.45 14.53 15.87
CA ALA A 172 -10.19 15.67 15.33
C ALA A 172 -11.34 15.21 14.41
N PHE A 173 -11.20 14.05 13.79
CA PHE A 173 -12.27 13.42 13.03
C PHE A 173 -12.20 11.90 13.10
N SER A 174 -13.34 11.27 12.85
CA SER A 174 -13.45 9.83 12.68
C SER A 174 -14.40 9.53 11.52
N VAL A 175 -13.94 8.73 10.56
CA VAL A 175 -14.75 8.30 9.43
C VAL A 175 -14.90 6.78 9.49
N GLN A 176 -16.15 6.31 9.51
CA GLN A 176 -16.47 4.88 9.56
C GLN A 176 -17.05 4.44 8.21
N GLU A 177 -16.55 3.30 7.70
CA GLU A 177 -17.08 2.71 6.47
C GLU A 177 -17.00 1.18 6.51
N ALA A 178 -18.11 0.50 6.14
CA ALA A 178 -18.16 -0.94 6.00
C ALA A 178 -17.54 -1.37 4.68
N ILE A 179 -16.72 -2.42 4.73
CA ILE A 179 -16.14 -3.09 3.57
C ILE A 179 -17.15 -4.12 3.07
N THR A 180 -17.43 -4.15 1.76
CA THR A 180 -18.33 -5.17 1.20
C THR A 180 -17.64 -6.54 1.18
N ALA A 181 -18.42 -7.60 1.10
CA ALA A 181 -17.89 -8.97 1.00
C ALA A 181 -17.03 -9.17 -0.27
N GLU A 182 -17.36 -8.44 -1.34
CA GLU A 182 -16.71 -8.52 -2.65
C GLU A 182 -15.53 -7.54 -2.80
N GLN A 183 -15.24 -6.73 -1.79
CA GLN A 183 -14.28 -5.62 -1.92
C GLN A 183 -12.89 -6.08 -2.37
N ALA A 184 -12.40 -7.20 -1.85
CA ALA A 184 -11.11 -7.75 -2.24
C ALA A 184 -11.12 -8.21 -3.72
N LEU A 185 -12.24 -8.81 -4.17
CA LEU A 185 -12.41 -9.26 -5.55
C LEU A 185 -12.50 -8.09 -6.52
N LEU A 186 -13.06 -6.97 -6.09
CA LEU A 186 -13.11 -5.75 -6.89
C LEU A 186 -11.73 -5.08 -6.95
N TYR A 187 -11.06 -4.89 -5.79
CA TYR A 187 -9.77 -4.22 -5.74
C TYR A 187 -8.68 -4.94 -6.53
N ARG A 188 -8.64 -6.30 -6.50
CA ARG A 188 -7.62 -7.09 -7.22
C ARG A 188 -7.61 -6.82 -8.73
N LEU A 189 -8.71 -6.36 -9.31
CA LEU A 189 -8.80 -6.02 -10.72
C LEU A 189 -7.95 -4.80 -11.09
N SER A 190 -7.47 -4.05 -10.11
CA SER A 190 -6.51 -2.96 -10.29
C SER A 190 -5.04 -3.43 -10.30
N GLY A 191 -4.77 -4.75 -10.39
CA GLY A 191 -3.44 -5.29 -10.68
C GLY A 191 -2.83 -6.21 -9.64
N ASP A 192 -3.27 -6.19 -8.37
CA ASP A 192 -2.77 -7.14 -7.36
C ASP A 192 -3.61 -8.43 -7.36
N LEU A 193 -3.17 -9.39 -8.17
CA LEU A 193 -3.86 -10.67 -8.38
C LEU A 193 -3.44 -11.77 -7.39
N ASN A 194 -2.73 -11.44 -6.30
CA ASN A 194 -2.29 -12.41 -5.31
C ASN A 194 -3.48 -13.27 -4.83
N PRO A 195 -3.38 -14.62 -4.93
CA PRO A 195 -4.47 -15.52 -4.52
C PRO A 195 -4.85 -15.40 -3.03
N LEU A 196 -3.98 -14.87 -2.18
CA LEU A 196 -4.27 -14.59 -0.77
C LEU A 196 -5.55 -13.76 -0.57
N HIS A 197 -5.92 -12.96 -1.57
CA HIS A 197 -7.06 -12.05 -1.50
C HIS A 197 -8.33 -12.59 -2.16
N ALA A 198 -8.29 -13.82 -2.70
CA ALA A 198 -9.39 -14.40 -3.45
C ALA A 198 -9.63 -15.89 -3.17
N ASP A 199 -8.57 -16.66 -2.89
CA ASP A 199 -8.62 -18.11 -2.77
C ASP A 199 -8.59 -18.54 -1.30
N PRO A 200 -9.67 -19.14 -0.76
CA PRO A 200 -9.73 -19.60 0.62
C PRO A 200 -8.73 -20.70 0.94
N ASP A 201 -8.44 -21.59 -0.01
CA ASP A 201 -7.51 -22.69 0.22
C ASP A 201 -6.08 -22.15 0.28
N PHE A 202 -5.71 -21.26 -0.65
CA PHE A 202 -4.42 -20.59 -0.59
C PHE A 202 -4.25 -19.79 0.70
N ALA A 203 -5.26 -19.01 1.10
CA ALA A 203 -5.21 -18.20 2.32
C ALA A 203 -4.90 -19.06 3.56
N ARG A 204 -5.54 -20.23 3.70
CA ARG A 204 -5.27 -21.18 4.78
C ARG A 204 -3.84 -21.73 4.75
N THR A 205 -3.30 -22.06 3.56
CA THR A 205 -1.93 -22.60 3.46
C THR A 205 -0.86 -21.60 3.93
N VAL A 206 -1.15 -20.30 3.87
CA VAL A 206 -0.23 -19.25 4.32
C VAL A 206 -0.59 -18.66 5.70
N GLY A 207 -1.52 -19.32 6.42
CA GLY A 207 -1.83 -19.06 7.85
C GLY A 207 -2.99 -18.08 8.10
N PHE A 208 -3.89 -17.88 7.13
CA PHE A 208 -5.11 -17.07 7.29
C PHE A 208 -6.35 -17.99 7.34
N GLU A 209 -6.59 -18.58 8.51
CA GLU A 209 -7.66 -19.58 8.74
C GLU A 209 -9.08 -19.03 8.47
N ARG A 210 -9.31 -17.73 8.67
CA ARG A 210 -10.59 -17.06 8.35
C ARG A 210 -10.85 -16.91 6.85
N GLY A 211 -9.89 -17.32 5.98
CA GLY A 211 -9.97 -17.15 4.53
C GLY A 211 -9.32 -15.87 4.02
N PRO A 212 -9.63 -15.50 2.75
CA PRO A 212 -8.99 -14.38 2.07
C PRO A 212 -9.07 -13.07 2.83
N ILE A 213 -7.95 -12.36 2.89
CA ILE A 213 -7.88 -11.04 3.53
C ILE A 213 -8.04 -9.92 2.49
N LEU A 214 -8.43 -8.75 2.95
CA LEU A 214 -8.40 -7.53 2.13
C LEU A 214 -6.93 -7.13 1.87
N HIS A 215 -6.66 -6.59 0.68
CA HIS A 215 -5.35 -6.04 0.37
C HIS A 215 -5.00 -4.89 1.32
N GLY A 216 -3.77 -4.86 1.82
CA GLY A 216 -3.29 -3.73 2.63
C GLY A 216 -3.44 -2.40 1.89
N LEU A 217 -3.12 -2.38 0.59
CA LEU A 217 -3.26 -1.19 -0.25
C LEU A 217 -4.73 -0.81 -0.55
N CYS A 218 -5.67 -1.74 -0.44
CA CYS A 218 -7.10 -1.40 -0.45
C CYS A 218 -7.47 -0.62 0.82
N THR A 219 -7.09 -1.12 2.01
CA THR A 219 -7.27 -0.43 3.30
C THR A 219 -6.60 0.95 3.28
N PHE A 220 -5.42 1.07 2.68
CA PHE A 220 -4.72 2.33 2.44
C PHE A 220 -5.53 3.30 1.57
N GLY A 221 -6.12 2.81 0.48
CA GLY A 221 -6.99 3.62 -0.39
C GLY A 221 -8.25 4.12 0.31
N PHE A 222 -8.89 3.29 1.16
CA PHE A 222 -9.97 3.72 2.03
C PHE A 222 -9.52 4.87 2.95
N MET A 223 -8.38 4.71 3.61
CA MET A 223 -7.80 5.76 4.47
C MET A 223 -7.62 7.08 3.70
N VAL A 224 -7.06 7.02 2.48
CA VAL A 224 -6.84 8.20 1.63
C VAL A 224 -8.17 8.90 1.29
N ARG A 225 -9.22 8.15 0.93
CA ARG A 225 -10.56 8.72 0.71
C ARG A 225 -11.15 9.34 1.97
N HIS A 226 -11.02 8.67 3.12
CA HIS A 226 -11.51 9.18 4.39
C HIS A 226 -10.85 10.52 4.75
N VAL A 227 -9.54 10.63 4.55
CA VAL A 227 -8.80 11.90 4.75
C VAL A 227 -9.28 12.97 3.77
N ALA A 228 -9.40 12.65 2.49
CA ALA A 228 -9.90 13.59 1.48
C ALA A 228 -11.29 14.14 1.85
N LYS A 229 -12.19 13.26 2.30
CA LYS A 229 -13.53 13.63 2.74
C LYS A 229 -13.52 14.52 4.00
N ALA A 230 -12.68 14.18 4.99
CA ALA A 230 -12.68 14.85 6.28
C ALA A 230 -12.01 16.22 6.26
N VAL A 231 -10.90 16.39 5.51
CA VAL A 231 -10.03 17.58 5.61
C VAL A 231 -9.67 18.24 4.29
N CYS A 232 -10.02 17.61 3.15
CA CYS A 232 -9.77 18.20 1.83
C CYS A 232 -11.04 18.69 1.12
N GLY A 233 -12.20 18.69 1.79
CA GLY A 233 -13.48 19.03 1.16
C GLY A 233 -13.93 18.04 0.07
N GLY A 234 -13.50 16.77 0.16
CA GLY A 234 -13.77 15.74 -0.84
C GLY A 234 -12.75 15.70 -1.98
N ASP A 235 -11.85 16.67 -2.09
CA ASP A 235 -10.85 16.73 -3.16
C ASP A 235 -9.53 16.05 -2.77
N ALA A 236 -9.37 14.77 -3.12
CA ALA A 236 -8.16 14.01 -2.84
C ALA A 236 -6.92 14.52 -3.60
N THR A 237 -7.07 15.35 -4.65
CA THR A 237 -5.93 15.91 -5.39
C THR A 237 -5.12 16.91 -4.55
N ARG A 238 -5.66 17.34 -3.39
CA ARG A 238 -4.94 18.14 -2.40
C ARG A 238 -3.92 17.35 -1.59
N LEU A 239 -3.99 16.03 -1.56
CA LEU A 239 -3.01 15.20 -0.86
C LEU A 239 -1.69 15.15 -1.64
N ARG A 240 -0.59 15.55 -1.00
CA ARG A 240 0.75 15.63 -1.59
C ARG A 240 1.64 14.46 -1.20
N ALA A 241 1.54 14.02 0.04
CA ALA A 241 2.28 12.84 0.50
C ALA A 241 1.46 12.15 1.60
N PHE A 242 1.55 10.83 1.66
CA PHE A 242 0.87 10.04 2.68
C PHE A 242 1.54 8.69 2.86
N GLU A 243 1.50 8.17 4.07
CA GLU A 243 2.12 6.89 4.43
C GLU A 243 1.21 6.10 5.37
N ALA A 244 1.32 4.79 5.32
CA ALA A 244 0.71 3.88 6.27
C ALA A 244 1.62 2.69 6.58
N GLN A 245 1.62 2.24 7.83
CA GLN A 245 2.23 0.99 8.25
C GLN A 245 1.13 -0.02 8.54
N PHE A 246 1.17 -1.17 7.86
CA PHE A 246 0.19 -2.25 8.02
C PHE A 246 0.53 -3.08 9.25
N ARG A 247 -0.42 -3.26 10.16
CA ARG A 247 -0.21 -3.94 11.44
C ARG A 247 -0.92 -5.27 11.54
N ARG A 248 -2.16 -5.33 11.05
CA ARG A 248 -3.02 -6.51 11.14
C ARG A 248 -3.82 -6.69 9.86
N PRO A 249 -4.21 -7.93 9.53
CA PRO A 249 -5.07 -8.18 8.39
C PRO A 249 -6.48 -7.61 8.62
N VAL A 250 -7.13 -7.28 7.52
CA VAL A 250 -8.54 -6.89 7.46
C VAL A 250 -9.26 -7.94 6.61
N TRP A 251 -10.48 -8.32 6.99
CA TRP A 251 -11.31 -9.22 6.20
C TRP A 251 -12.45 -8.48 5.53
N PRO A 252 -12.84 -8.87 4.31
CA PRO A 252 -14.09 -8.41 3.71
C PRO A 252 -15.27 -8.57 4.68
N GLY A 253 -16.17 -7.58 4.71
CA GLY A 253 -17.32 -7.54 5.64
C GLY A 253 -17.02 -6.83 6.97
N GLU A 254 -15.76 -6.53 7.30
CA GLU A 254 -15.42 -5.73 8.48
C GLU A 254 -15.63 -4.23 8.23
N THR A 255 -15.71 -3.45 9.30
CA THR A 255 -15.89 -1.99 9.25
C THR A 255 -14.60 -1.29 9.63
N LEU A 256 -14.10 -0.44 8.72
CA LEU A 256 -12.95 0.43 9.00
C LEU A 256 -13.39 1.71 9.71
N VAL A 257 -12.61 2.12 10.70
CA VAL A 257 -12.72 3.42 11.35
C VAL A 257 -11.37 4.12 11.21
N THR A 258 -11.35 5.21 10.42
CA THR A 258 -10.17 6.06 10.28
C THR A 258 -10.26 7.22 11.25
N HIS A 259 -9.32 7.29 12.18
CA HIS A 259 -9.13 8.42 13.09
C HIS A 259 -8.05 9.34 12.56
N GLY A 260 -8.27 10.65 12.64
CA GLY A 260 -7.29 11.65 12.22
C GLY A 260 -7.09 12.75 13.27
N TRP A 261 -5.84 13.18 13.42
CA TRP A 261 -5.38 14.26 14.31
C TRP A 261 -4.73 15.35 13.46
N LEU A 262 -5.31 16.55 13.46
CA LEU A 262 -4.71 17.71 12.81
C LEU A 262 -3.50 18.16 13.64
N VAL A 263 -2.30 17.81 13.19
CA VAL A 263 -1.04 18.15 13.89
C VAL A 263 -0.54 19.53 13.48
N ARG A 264 -0.77 19.89 12.23
CA ARG A 264 -0.50 21.20 11.61
C ARG A 264 -1.59 21.47 10.57
N PRO A 265 -1.75 22.73 10.10
CA PRO A 265 -2.75 23.05 9.07
C PRO A 265 -2.64 22.22 7.79
N ASP A 266 -1.42 21.77 7.46
CA ASP A 266 -1.05 21.01 6.27
C ASP A 266 -0.79 19.52 6.58
N ALA A 267 -0.95 19.05 7.84
CA ALA A 267 -0.49 17.71 8.23
C ALA A 267 -1.43 17.01 9.21
N VAL A 268 -1.76 15.77 8.90
CA VAL A 268 -2.66 14.91 9.67
C VAL A 268 -1.94 13.63 10.06
N ALA A 269 -1.94 13.29 11.35
CA ALA A 269 -1.60 11.95 11.82
C ALA A 269 -2.85 11.06 11.73
N LEU A 270 -2.67 9.78 11.44
CA LEU A 270 -3.77 8.86 11.13
C LEU A 270 -3.60 7.50 11.82
N GLU A 271 -4.72 6.87 12.10
CA GLU A 271 -4.81 5.48 12.55
C GLU A 271 -6.08 4.86 11.95
N VAL A 272 -6.00 3.61 11.51
CA VAL A 272 -7.19 2.87 11.06
C VAL A 272 -7.40 1.66 11.97
N ARG A 273 -8.64 1.48 12.40
CA ARG A 273 -9.07 0.35 13.23
C ARG A 273 -10.16 -0.45 12.52
N VAL A 274 -10.26 -1.72 12.86
CA VAL A 274 -11.44 -2.54 12.59
C VAL A 274 -12.37 -2.43 13.78
N LYS A 275 -13.60 -1.98 13.55
CA LYS A 275 -14.59 -1.70 14.60
C LYS A 275 -14.95 -2.92 15.40
N GLU A 276 -15.23 -4.04 14.75
CA GLU A 276 -15.74 -5.27 15.34
C GLU A 276 -14.77 -5.90 16.35
N ARG A 277 -13.48 -5.65 16.15
CA ARG A 277 -12.39 -6.21 16.97
C ARG A 277 -11.67 -5.17 17.82
N ASP A 278 -12.01 -3.90 17.65
CA ASP A 278 -11.27 -2.75 18.19
C ASP A 278 -9.75 -2.85 17.99
N GLU A 279 -9.35 -3.34 16.83
CA GLU A 279 -7.94 -3.64 16.52
C GLU A 279 -7.35 -2.64 15.53
N VAL A 280 -6.17 -2.11 15.85
CA VAL A 280 -5.43 -1.21 14.95
C VAL A 280 -4.86 -2.02 13.79
N VAL A 281 -5.28 -1.69 12.58
CA VAL A 281 -4.84 -2.34 11.33
C VAL A 281 -3.85 -1.49 10.53
N ILE A 282 -3.93 -0.16 10.65
CA ILE A 282 -2.93 0.79 10.15
C ILE A 282 -2.51 1.69 11.31
N ALA A 283 -1.21 1.84 11.51
CA ALA A 283 -0.60 2.74 12.48
C ALA A 283 0.55 3.54 11.88
N GLY A 284 1.04 4.55 12.61
CA GLY A 284 2.15 5.39 12.15
C GLY A 284 1.84 6.05 10.80
N ALA A 285 0.55 6.24 10.51
CA ALA A 285 0.10 6.81 9.25
C ALA A 285 0.00 8.33 9.36
N TRP A 286 0.19 8.98 8.22
CA TRP A 286 0.11 10.43 8.12
C TRP A 286 -0.22 10.88 6.69
N ALA A 287 -0.69 12.11 6.55
CA ALA A 287 -0.91 12.76 5.27
C ALA A 287 -0.47 14.23 5.31
N ILE A 288 0.09 14.70 4.19
CA ILE A 288 0.40 16.12 3.92
C ILE A 288 -0.57 16.64 2.87
N ILE A 289 -1.14 17.80 3.14
CA ILE A 289 -2.18 18.47 2.36
C ILE A 289 -1.60 19.75 1.74
N ALA A 290 -2.01 20.08 0.50
CA ALA A 290 -1.70 21.36 -0.15
C ALA A 290 -2.74 22.41 0.18
#